data_7ddf0de52fe5fa1210a95130829810d3
#
_entry.id   7ddf0de52fe5fa1210a95130829810d3
#
_cell.length_a   1.000
_cell.length_b   1.000
_cell.length_c   1.000
_cell.angle_alpha   90.00
_cell.angle_beta   90.00
_cell.angle_gamma   90.00
#
_symmetry.space_group_name_H-M   'P 1'
#
loop_
_entity.id
_entity.type
_entity.pdbx_description
1 polymer ?
#
loop_
_entity_poly.entity_id
_entity_poly.type
_entity_poly.pdbx_seq_one_letter_code
_entity_poly.pdbx_strand_id
1 'polypeptide(L)'
;PTGNGTWNNYSKIVSQLFSEMVTESSPFHQFSFLTELNDLVMKFSTHSEEVQNAINRRCANLLSKPFFRQFPIVIVGCGHYVPEYNVNLEEVFDQKWDGSTISVGKNEWINVHRNGNRILIHTRQLSMCSNKLIEEIVALCRQYI
;
A
#
# COMPACT_ATOMS: atom_id res chain seq x y z
N PRO A 1 24.52 4.07 -4.61
CA PRO A 1 23.16 4.55 -4.79
C PRO A 1 22.40 4.20 -3.54
N THR A 2 22.09 5.21 -2.79
CA THR A 2 21.25 5.09 -1.62
C THR A 2 19.92 4.54 -2.08
N GLY A 3 19.65 3.29 -1.75
CA GLY A 3 18.40 2.63 -2.07
C GLY A 3 17.25 3.53 -1.69
N ASN A 4 16.28 3.67 -2.58
CA ASN A 4 15.07 4.43 -2.30
C ASN A 4 14.47 3.89 -1.00
N GLY A 5 14.33 4.74 0.01
CA GLY A 5 13.83 4.35 1.33
C GLY A 5 12.48 3.63 1.28
N THR A 6 11.65 3.93 0.27
CA THR A 6 10.38 3.26 0.00
C THR A 6 10.56 1.75 -0.21
N TRP A 7 11.43 1.34 -1.10
CA TRP A 7 11.71 -0.08 -1.40
C TRP A 7 12.25 -0.82 -0.18
N ASN A 8 13.17 -0.19 0.56
CA ASN A 8 13.71 -0.77 1.79
C ASN A 8 12.62 -0.98 2.83
N ASN A 9 11.68 -0.06 2.95
CA ASN A 9 10.60 -0.15 3.94
C ASN A 9 9.55 -1.19 3.53
N TYR A 10 9.21 -1.34 2.25
CA TYR A 10 8.40 -2.46 1.77
C TYR A 10 9.12 -3.80 2.02
N SER A 11 10.42 -3.88 1.73
CA SER A 11 11.21 -5.08 2.00
C SER A 11 11.20 -5.46 3.49
N LYS A 12 11.31 -4.48 4.39
CA LYS A 12 11.22 -4.72 5.85
C LYS A 12 9.86 -5.30 6.24
N ILE A 13 8.76 -4.76 5.71
CA ILE A 13 7.41 -5.27 5.99
C ILE A 13 7.30 -6.74 5.54
N VAL A 14 7.65 -7.02 4.29
CA VAL A 14 7.56 -8.37 3.74
C VAL A 14 8.46 -9.35 4.50
N SER A 15 9.69 -8.96 4.81
CA SER A 15 10.63 -9.79 5.58
C SER A 15 10.15 -10.08 7.00
N GLN A 16 9.48 -9.15 7.65
CA GLN A 16 8.90 -9.38 8.98
C GLN A 16 7.63 -10.23 8.96
N LEU A 17 6.87 -10.16 7.87
CA LEU A 17 5.67 -10.99 7.69
C LEU A 17 6.05 -12.44 7.33
N PHE A 18 7.08 -12.63 6.52
CA PHE A 18 7.51 -13.91 5.96
C PHE A 18 8.95 -14.28 6.36
N SER A 19 9.32 -13.99 7.61
CA SER A 19 10.71 -14.07 8.10
C SER A 19 11.41 -15.42 7.86
N GLU A 20 10.67 -16.50 7.84
CA GLU A 20 11.22 -17.85 7.57
C GLU A 20 11.36 -18.16 6.07
N MET A 21 10.73 -17.37 5.21
CA MET A 21 10.61 -17.62 3.78
C MET A 21 11.46 -16.67 2.93
N VAL A 22 11.73 -15.46 3.43
CA VAL A 22 12.53 -14.46 2.71
C VAL A 22 14.00 -14.69 3.01
N THR A 23 14.73 -15.12 2.01
CA THR A 23 16.18 -15.42 2.06
C THR A 23 16.89 -14.75 0.88
N GLU A 24 18.21 -14.85 0.80
CA GLU A 24 18.97 -14.37 -0.38
C GLU A 24 18.53 -15.05 -1.68
N SER A 25 18.18 -16.35 -1.60
CA SER A 25 17.67 -17.12 -2.74
C SER A 25 16.18 -16.93 -3.01
N SER A 26 15.43 -16.37 -2.05
CA SER A 26 13.99 -16.07 -2.16
C SER A 26 13.72 -14.64 -1.68
N PRO A 27 14.06 -13.64 -2.49
CA PRO A 27 13.94 -12.24 -2.10
C PRO A 27 12.47 -11.80 -1.98
N PHE A 28 12.24 -10.69 -1.28
CA PHE A 28 10.90 -10.22 -0.88
C PHE A 28 9.92 -10.06 -2.06
N HIS A 29 10.39 -9.73 -3.25
CA HIS A 29 9.52 -9.55 -4.41
C HIS A 29 8.88 -10.86 -4.93
N GLN A 30 9.31 -12.00 -4.45
CA GLN A 30 8.62 -13.28 -4.71
C GLN A 30 7.35 -13.44 -3.87
N PHE A 31 7.22 -12.66 -2.80
CA PHE A 31 6.08 -12.68 -1.87
C PHE A 31 5.21 -11.44 -1.98
N SER A 32 5.53 -10.53 -2.90
CA SER A 32 4.80 -9.27 -3.05
C SER A 32 4.71 -8.84 -4.52
N PHE A 33 3.59 -8.22 -4.85
CA PHE A 33 3.38 -7.53 -6.12
C PHE A 33 3.35 -6.02 -5.85
N LEU A 34 4.23 -5.29 -6.53
CA LEU A 34 4.34 -3.85 -6.37
C LEU A 34 3.87 -3.13 -7.63
N THR A 35 3.09 -2.09 -7.46
CA THR A 35 2.60 -1.29 -8.58
C THR A 35 2.36 0.15 -8.15
N GLU A 36 2.23 1.05 -9.12
CA GLU A 36 2.00 2.47 -8.89
C GLU A 36 0.52 2.83 -9.07
N LEU A 37 0.05 3.83 -8.33
CA LEU A 37 -1.28 4.40 -8.52
C LEU A 37 -1.33 5.27 -9.78
N ASN A 38 -0.29 6.06 -10.04
CA ASN A 38 -0.11 6.85 -11.25
C ASN A 38 0.97 6.21 -12.13
N ASP A 39 0.60 5.79 -13.33
CA ASP A 39 1.50 5.12 -14.29
C ASP A 39 2.11 6.06 -15.34
N LEU A 40 1.88 7.36 -15.23
CA LEU A 40 2.51 8.34 -16.11
C LEU A 40 3.99 8.50 -15.78
N VAL A 41 4.81 8.56 -16.81
CA VAL A 41 6.26 8.80 -16.70
C VAL A 41 6.50 10.28 -16.43
N MET A 42 6.69 10.65 -15.18
CA MET A 42 6.95 12.02 -14.76
C MET A 42 7.86 12.06 -13.52
N LYS A 43 8.56 13.19 -13.35
CA LYS A 43 9.47 13.35 -12.20
C LYS A 43 8.71 13.42 -10.88
N PHE A 44 7.57 14.10 -10.86
CA PHE A 44 6.65 14.23 -9.72
C PHE A 44 5.22 14.21 -10.22
N SER A 45 4.35 13.53 -9.50
CA SER A 45 2.90 13.62 -9.74
C SER A 45 2.41 14.97 -9.25
N THR A 46 2.04 15.83 -10.17
CA THR A 46 1.38 17.11 -9.88
C THR A 46 -0.11 16.97 -10.17
N HIS A 47 -0.95 17.66 -9.41
CA HIS A 47 -2.39 17.63 -9.64
C HIS A 47 -2.70 18.18 -11.03
N SER A 48 -3.24 17.34 -11.91
CA SER A 48 -3.63 17.68 -13.26
C SER A 48 -4.74 16.74 -13.75
N GLU A 49 -5.48 17.18 -14.76
CA GLU A 49 -6.50 16.34 -15.40
C GLU A 49 -5.88 15.06 -16.00
N GLU A 50 -4.70 15.14 -16.56
CA GLU A 50 -3.98 13.99 -17.12
C GLU A 50 -3.67 12.93 -16.04
N VAL A 51 -3.17 13.36 -14.88
CA VAL A 51 -2.91 12.47 -13.75
C VAL A 51 -4.22 11.89 -13.21
N GLN A 52 -5.27 12.70 -13.06
CA GLN A 52 -6.59 12.23 -12.63
C GLN A 52 -7.12 11.13 -13.56
N ASN A 53 -7.04 11.36 -14.87
CA ASN A 53 -7.49 10.38 -15.87
C ASN A 53 -6.65 9.11 -15.87
N ALA A 54 -5.34 9.20 -15.67
CA ALA A 54 -4.46 8.04 -15.53
C ALA A 54 -4.81 7.20 -14.31
N ILE A 55 -5.01 7.83 -13.15
CA ILE A 55 -5.41 7.15 -11.92
C ILE A 55 -6.79 6.50 -12.07
N ASN A 56 -7.77 7.21 -12.63
CA ASN A 56 -9.11 6.68 -12.87
C ASN A 56 -9.08 5.44 -13.77
N ARG A 57 -8.33 5.50 -14.87
CA ARG A 57 -8.14 4.36 -15.78
C ARG A 57 -7.51 3.17 -15.07
N ARG A 58 -6.48 3.42 -14.25
CA ARG A 58 -5.77 2.39 -13.53
C ARG A 58 -6.66 1.73 -12.47
N CYS A 59 -7.42 2.51 -11.73
CA CYS A 59 -8.40 1.98 -10.77
C CYS A 59 -9.46 1.11 -11.47
N ALA A 60 -10.05 1.58 -12.57
CA ALA A 60 -11.12 0.88 -13.26
C ALA A 60 -10.63 -0.37 -14.04
N ASN A 61 -9.47 -0.28 -14.70
CA ASN A 61 -9.02 -1.30 -15.65
C ASN A 61 -7.99 -2.27 -15.08
N LEU A 62 -7.40 -1.99 -13.93
CA LEU A 62 -6.38 -2.83 -13.31
C LEU A 62 -6.69 -3.14 -11.85
N LEU A 63 -6.66 -2.14 -10.98
CA LEU A 63 -6.65 -2.35 -9.53
C LEU A 63 -7.95 -2.96 -8.98
N SER A 64 -9.09 -2.70 -9.63
CA SER A 64 -10.39 -3.29 -9.26
C SER A 64 -10.61 -4.71 -9.80
N LYS A 65 -9.65 -5.26 -10.57
CA LYS A 65 -9.82 -6.58 -11.18
C LYS A 65 -9.61 -7.72 -10.18
N PRO A 66 -10.16 -8.91 -10.45
CA PRO A 66 -10.09 -10.08 -9.57
C PRO A 66 -8.68 -10.46 -9.13
N PHE A 67 -7.67 -10.21 -9.98
CA PHE A 67 -6.27 -10.46 -9.63
C PHE A 67 -5.86 -9.76 -8.32
N PHE A 68 -6.21 -8.48 -8.14
CA PHE A 68 -5.86 -7.74 -6.93
C PHE A 68 -6.71 -8.12 -5.72
N ARG A 69 -7.90 -8.64 -5.94
CA ARG A 69 -8.81 -9.09 -4.88
C ARG A 69 -8.45 -10.43 -4.25
N GLN A 70 -7.49 -11.17 -4.84
CA GLN A 70 -7.00 -12.43 -4.24
C GLN A 70 -5.89 -12.18 -3.19
N PHE A 71 -5.28 -11.01 -3.17
CA PHE A 71 -4.27 -10.72 -2.16
C PHE A 71 -4.91 -10.57 -0.77
N PRO A 72 -4.47 -11.34 0.22
CA PRO A 72 -4.98 -11.20 1.58
C PRO A 72 -4.58 -9.88 2.23
N ILE A 73 -3.45 -9.32 1.80
CA ILE A 73 -2.90 -8.07 2.30
C ILE A 73 -2.64 -7.12 1.15
N VAL A 74 -3.19 -5.90 1.24
CA VAL A 74 -2.92 -4.80 0.32
C VAL A 74 -2.40 -3.61 1.13
N ILE A 75 -1.31 -3.01 0.71
CA ILE A 75 -0.77 -1.79 1.32
C ILE A 75 -0.80 -0.66 0.31
N VAL A 76 -1.57 0.37 0.59
CA VAL A 76 -1.69 1.59 -0.21
C VAL A 76 -0.88 2.70 0.47
N GLY A 77 0.40 2.78 0.13
CA GLY A 77 1.32 3.79 0.63
C GLY A 77 1.32 5.07 -0.21
N CYS A 78 0.13 5.59 -0.53
CA CYS A 78 -0.06 6.74 -1.40
C CYS A 78 -0.41 8.03 -0.64
N GLY A 79 -0.61 7.95 0.67
CA GLY A 79 -0.88 9.10 1.52
C GLY A 79 -2.08 9.92 1.04
N HIS A 80 -1.85 11.22 0.89
CA HIS A 80 -2.88 12.18 0.51
C HIS A 80 -3.35 12.07 -0.95
N TYR A 81 -2.66 11.33 -1.81
CA TYR A 81 -3.12 11.13 -3.19
C TYR A 81 -4.49 10.44 -3.26
N VAL A 82 -4.78 9.57 -2.30
CA VAL A 82 -6.08 8.89 -2.26
C VAL A 82 -7.25 9.88 -2.16
N PRO A 83 -7.33 10.79 -1.17
CA PRO A 83 -8.39 11.79 -1.13
C PRO A 83 -8.23 12.87 -2.22
N GLU A 84 -7.02 13.26 -2.58
CA GLU A 84 -6.76 14.31 -3.58
C GLU A 84 -7.31 13.94 -4.95
N TYR A 85 -7.18 12.68 -5.35
CA TYR A 85 -7.68 12.16 -6.62
C TYR A 85 -9.01 11.41 -6.49
N ASN A 86 -9.70 11.54 -5.36
CA ASN A 86 -11.00 10.91 -5.10
C ASN A 86 -10.99 9.39 -5.35
N VAL A 87 -9.92 8.70 -4.95
CA VAL A 87 -9.82 7.25 -5.09
C VAL A 87 -10.70 6.59 -4.02
N ASN A 88 -11.73 5.87 -4.45
CA ASN A 88 -12.59 5.11 -3.56
C ASN A 88 -11.97 3.72 -3.31
N LEU A 89 -11.14 3.60 -2.28
CA LEU A 89 -10.45 2.35 -1.94
C LEU A 89 -11.44 1.23 -1.59
N GLU A 90 -12.58 1.55 -0.97
CA GLU A 90 -13.60 0.57 -0.63
C GLU A 90 -14.17 -0.12 -1.88
N GLU A 91 -14.44 0.66 -2.91
CA GLU A 91 -14.95 0.16 -4.18
C GLU A 91 -13.87 -0.57 -4.99
N VAL A 92 -12.69 0.06 -5.13
CA VAL A 92 -11.58 -0.48 -5.93
C VAL A 92 -11.14 -1.87 -5.43
N PHE A 93 -10.97 -2.03 -4.12
CA PHE A 93 -10.45 -3.26 -3.52
C PHE A 93 -11.50 -4.13 -2.85
N ASP A 94 -12.77 -3.72 -2.86
CA ASP A 94 -13.87 -4.42 -2.19
C ASP A 94 -13.57 -4.70 -0.72
N GLN A 95 -13.19 -3.65 0.02
CA GLN A 95 -12.88 -3.72 1.45
C GLN A 95 -13.41 -2.47 2.16
N LYS A 96 -13.99 -2.65 3.34
CA LYS A 96 -14.63 -1.57 4.11
C LYS A 96 -13.68 -0.95 5.12
N TRP A 97 -13.61 0.39 5.12
CA TRP A 97 -12.92 1.12 6.17
C TRP A 97 -13.68 0.99 7.50
N ASP A 98 -12.94 0.78 8.58
CA ASP A 98 -13.52 0.65 9.94
C ASP A 98 -13.96 2.00 10.56
N GLY A 99 -13.70 3.11 9.86
CA GLY A 99 -14.12 4.46 10.27
C GLY A 99 -13.16 5.15 11.24
N SER A 100 -12.07 4.50 11.64
CA SER A 100 -11.08 5.05 12.55
C SER A 100 -9.71 5.20 11.91
N THR A 101 -8.93 6.16 12.41
CA THR A 101 -7.54 6.36 12.01
C THR A 101 -6.64 6.08 13.21
N ILE A 102 -5.69 5.17 13.03
CA ILE A 102 -4.67 4.86 14.02
C ILE A 102 -3.54 5.88 13.89
N SER A 103 -3.30 6.68 14.91
CA SER A 103 -2.15 7.58 14.97
C SER A 103 -0.94 6.82 15.51
N VAL A 104 0.12 6.79 14.73
CA VAL A 104 1.35 6.05 15.09
C VAL A 104 2.43 6.99 15.63
N GLY A 105 2.53 8.18 15.02
CA GLY A 105 3.52 9.17 15.40
C GLY A 105 3.22 10.51 14.73
N LYS A 106 4.19 11.42 14.73
CA LYS A 106 4.02 12.71 14.07
C LYS A 106 3.88 12.51 12.56
N ASN A 107 2.72 12.88 12.00
CA ASN A 107 2.38 12.74 10.59
C ASN A 107 2.38 11.27 10.08
N GLU A 108 2.26 10.30 10.98
CA GLU A 108 2.16 8.89 10.65
C GLU A 108 0.83 8.33 11.15
N TRP A 109 0.10 7.68 10.27
CA TRP A 109 -1.25 7.22 10.50
C TRP A 109 -1.57 5.99 9.65
N ILE A 110 -2.56 5.22 10.08
CA ILE A 110 -3.07 4.04 9.37
C ILE A 110 -4.59 4.08 9.35
N ASN A 111 -5.19 3.93 8.17
CA ASN A 111 -6.59 3.59 7.99
C ASN A 111 -6.69 2.13 7.58
N VAL A 112 -7.50 1.36 8.28
CA VAL A 112 -7.65 -0.09 8.05
C VAL A 112 -8.97 -0.38 7.37
N HIS A 113 -8.90 -1.11 6.27
CA HIS A 113 -10.07 -1.64 5.56
C HIS A 113 -10.06 -3.16 5.66
N ARG A 114 -11.24 -3.78 5.72
CA ARG A 114 -11.37 -5.23 5.86
C ARG A 114 -12.51 -5.77 5.00
N ASN A 115 -12.33 -7.02 4.56
CA ASN A 115 -13.40 -7.84 4.01
C ASN A 115 -13.06 -9.33 4.22
N GLY A 116 -13.75 -9.97 5.17
CA GLY A 116 -13.46 -11.37 5.54
C GLY A 116 -12.02 -11.59 5.98
N ASN A 117 -11.29 -12.39 5.22
CA ASN A 117 -9.88 -12.72 5.48
C ASN A 117 -8.90 -11.82 4.74
N ARG A 118 -9.34 -10.65 4.29
CA ARG A 118 -8.51 -9.65 3.60
C ARG A 118 -8.40 -8.37 4.41
N ILE A 119 -7.24 -7.74 4.36
CA ILE A 119 -6.94 -6.44 4.95
C ILE A 119 -6.31 -5.50 3.93
N LEU A 120 -6.72 -4.23 3.95
CA LEU A 120 -6.03 -3.16 3.23
C LEU A 120 -5.61 -2.09 4.24
N ILE A 121 -4.35 -1.75 4.17
CA ILE A 121 -3.71 -0.68 4.95
C ILE A 121 -3.53 0.53 4.04
N HIS A 122 -4.23 1.62 4.33
CA HIS A 122 -3.96 2.92 3.71
C HIS A 122 -3.15 3.78 4.68
N THR A 123 -2.00 4.24 4.23
CA THR A 123 -1.08 5.05 5.02
C THR A 123 -0.32 6.06 4.13
N ARG A 124 0.49 6.91 4.76
CA ARG A 124 1.40 7.79 4.05
C ARG A 124 2.38 7.03 3.16
N GLN A 125 3.09 7.73 2.28
CA GLN A 125 4.23 7.16 1.57
C GLN A 125 5.24 6.58 2.56
N LEU A 126 5.72 5.37 2.25
CA LEU A 126 6.65 4.65 3.12
C LEU A 126 8.11 5.10 2.97
N SER A 127 8.40 6.08 2.09
CA SER A 127 9.69 6.77 2.09
C SER A 127 9.87 7.52 3.42
N MET A 128 11.00 7.37 4.06
CA MET A 128 11.33 8.06 5.32
C MET A 128 10.31 7.85 6.46
N CYS A 129 9.58 6.74 6.49
CA CYS A 129 8.71 6.41 7.60
C CYS A 129 9.51 5.82 8.78
N SER A 130 8.94 5.90 9.98
CA SER A 130 9.54 5.33 11.18
C SER A 130 9.46 3.80 11.20
N ASN A 131 10.35 3.16 11.93
CA ASN A 131 10.24 1.72 12.20
C ASN A 131 8.95 1.39 12.95
N LYS A 132 8.46 2.30 13.79
CA LYS A 132 7.19 2.13 14.51
C LYS A 132 6.00 1.98 13.57
N LEU A 133 5.94 2.77 12.48
CA LEU A 133 4.90 2.60 11.45
C LEU A 133 4.99 1.22 10.81
N ILE A 134 6.19 0.77 10.47
CA ILE A 134 6.41 -0.57 9.88
C ILE A 134 5.94 -1.66 10.85
N GLU A 135 6.30 -1.57 12.13
CA GLU A 135 5.90 -2.54 13.16
C GLU A 135 4.38 -2.61 13.33
N GLU A 136 3.70 -1.46 13.34
CA GLU A 136 2.22 -1.41 13.41
C GLU A 136 1.56 -2.04 12.18
N ILE A 137 2.06 -1.75 10.97
CA ILE A 137 1.57 -2.38 9.74
C ILE A 137 1.74 -3.89 9.81
N VAL A 138 2.91 -4.37 10.22
CA VAL A 138 3.20 -5.80 10.35
C VAL A 138 2.29 -6.45 11.39
N ALA A 139 2.10 -5.82 12.54
CA ALA A 139 1.22 -6.33 13.59
C ALA A 139 -0.23 -6.50 13.11
N LEU A 140 -0.76 -5.51 12.38
CA LEU A 140 -2.10 -5.55 11.79
C LEU A 140 -2.26 -6.65 10.73
N CYS A 141 -1.21 -6.91 9.96
CA CYS A 141 -1.26 -7.83 8.83
C CYS A 141 -1.02 -9.30 9.22
N ARG A 142 -0.36 -9.59 10.34
CA ARG A 142 0.05 -10.96 10.74
C ARG A 142 -1.07 -11.99 10.75
N GLN A 143 -2.27 -11.60 11.15
CA GLN A 143 -3.41 -12.53 11.21
C GLN A 143 -4.01 -12.90 9.84
N TYR A 144 -3.50 -12.29 8.77
CA TYR A 144 -3.98 -12.50 7.40
C TYR A 144 -3.01 -13.31 6.53
N ILE A 145 -1.98 -13.86 7.14
CA ILE A 145 -0.99 -14.73 6.48
C ILE A 145 -1.35 -16.19 6.64
#